data_2bb218d442f79108a0732555bc7d77da
#
_entry.id   2bb218d442f79108a0732555bc7d77da
#
_cell.length_a   1.000
_cell.length_b   1.000
_cell.length_c   1.000
_cell.angle_alpha   90.00
_cell.angle_beta   90.00
_cell.angle_gamma   90.00
#
_symmetry.space_group_name_H-M   'P 1'
#
loop_
_entity.id
_entity.type
_entity.pdbx_description
1 polymer ?
#
loop_
_entity_poly.entity_id
_entity_poly.type
_entity_poly.pdbx_seq_one_letter_code
_entity_poly.pdbx_strand_id
1 'polypeptide(L)'
;PDIYAAIKRDALLENVTVDANGKIDFADKSVTENTRVSYPIYHIENIVKPISKGPHAQQVIFLSADAFGVLPPVSILNPEQAQYYFLSGFTAKLAGTERGITEPTPTFSACFGAAFLSLHPTKYAEELVKKMEKTGAKAYLVNTGWNGTGKRISIRDTRGIIDAILDGSIDKAPTCLLYTSPSPRDRSLSR
;
A
#
# COMPACT_ATOMS: atom_id res chain seq x y z
N PRO A 1 7.95 13.22 -9.99
CA PRO A 1 7.84 14.40 -10.87
C PRO A 1 6.44 15.01 -10.83
N ASP A 2 5.36 14.24 -11.09
CA ASP A 2 4.00 14.78 -11.22
C ASP A 2 3.47 15.42 -9.93
N ILE A 3 3.78 14.85 -8.76
CA ILE A 3 3.41 15.42 -7.46
C ILE A 3 4.01 16.81 -7.29
N TYR A 4 5.31 16.97 -7.54
CA TYR A 4 5.95 18.27 -7.41
C TYR A 4 5.44 19.29 -8.44
N ALA A 5 5.09 18.84 -9.65
CA ALA A 5 4.49 19.69 -10.67
C ALA A 5 3.07 20.16 -10.30
N ALA A 6 2.36 19.40 -9.46
CA ALA A 6 1.04 19.77 -8.95
C ALA A 6 1.08 20.76 -7.77
N ILE A 7 2.24 20.98 -7.15
CA ILE A 7 2.42 21.98 -6.07
C ILE A 7 2.53 23.37 -6.72
N LYS A 8 1.38 23.98 -6.93
CA LYS A 8 1.22 25.30 -7.53
C LYS A 8 0.55 26.23 -6.50
N ARG A 9 0.27 27.47 -6.90
CA ARG A 9 -0.56 28.38 -6.10
C ARG A 9 -1.84 27.67 -5.68
N ASP A 10 -2.32 27.93 -4.46
CA ASP A 10 -3.48 27.31 -3.81
C ASP A 10 -3.25 25.85 -3.33
N ALA A 11 -2.00 25.36 -3.32
CA ALA A 11 -1.64 24.16 -2.60
C ALA A 11 -1.42 24.47 -1.11
N LEU A 12 -1.95 23.61 -0.23
CA LEU A 12 -1.72 23.67 1.21
C LEU A 12 -0.52 22.78 1.57
N LEU A 13 0.44 23.37 2.27
CA LEU A 13 1.64 22.68 2.74
C LEU A 13 1.61 22.58 4.27
N GLU A 14 1.94 21.41 4.80
CA GLU A 14 2.06 21.18 6.24
C GLU A 14 3.49 20.77 6.59
N ASN A 15 4.01 21.36 7.69
CA ASN A 15 5.34 21.07 8.24
C ASN A 15 6.49 21.32 7.24
N VAL A 16 6.33 22.22 6.33
CA VAL A 16 7.32 22.59 5.33
C VAL A 16 7.89 23.96 5.65
N THR A 17 9.20 24.12 5.56
CA THR A 17 9.86 25.41 5.75
C THR A 17 9.92 26.18 4.44
N VAL A 18 9.85 27.50 4.57
CA VAL A 18 9.91 28.43 3.43
C VAL A 18 10.99 29.46 3.74
N ASP A 19 11.91 29.69 2.82
CA ASP A 19 12.96 30.66 2.99
C ASP A 19 12.42 32.14 2.84
N ALA A 20 13.28 33.09 3.09
CA ALA A 20 12.92 34.50 3.00
C ALA A 20 12.47 34.97 1.58
N ASN A 21 12.77 34.20 0.56
CA ASN A 21 12.36 34.44 -0.83
C ASN A 21 11.08 33.66 -1.23
N GLY A 22 10.45 32.99 -0.29
CA GLY A 22 9.28 32.19 -0.57
C GLY A 22 9.55 30.82 -1.21
N LYS A 23 10.82 30.38 -1.25
CA LYS A 23 11.19 29.06 -1.79
C LYS A 23 11.01 27.99 -0.73
N ILE A 24 10.38 26.90 -1.11
CA ILE A 24 10.09 25.76 -0.24
C ILE A 24 11.31 24.81 -0.23
N ASP A 25 11.72 24.39 0.96
CA ASP A 25 12.68 23.30 1.16
C ASP A 25 11.97 22.05 1.61
N PHE A 26 11.74 21.12 0.66
CA PHE A 26 11.11 19.82 0.94
C PHE A 26 12.05 18.84 1.65
N ALA A 27 13.34 19.13 1.76
CA ALA A 27 14.32 18.29 2.44
C ALA A 27 14.53 18.71 3.90
N ASP A 28 14.11 19.90 4.27
CA ASP A 28 14.22 20.39 5.64
C ASP A 28 13.26 19.64 6.57
N LYS A 29 13.81 19.05 7.60
CA LYS A 29 13.09 18.28 8.62
C LYS A 29 13.10 18.96 9.99
N SER A 30 13.42 20.24 10.04
CA SER A 30 13.53 20.98 11.31
C SER A 30 12.21 21.09 12.08
N VAL A 31 11.07 21.09 11.39
CA VAL A 31 9.73 21.06 12.01
C VAL A 31 9.34 19.63 12.38
N THR A 32 9.32 18.74 11.41
CA THR A 32 9.08 17.31 11.56
C THR A 32 9.42 16.58 10.27
N GLU A 33 9.66 15.28 10.37
CA GLU A 33 9.90 14.40 9.23
C GLU A 33 8.65 14.16 8.37
N ASN A 34 7.45 14.39 8.95
CA ASN A 34 6.17 14.15 8.30
C ASN A 34 5.67 15.42 7.60
N THR A 35 6.23 15.69 6.43
CA THR A 35 5.76 16.78 5.56
C THR A 35 4.59 16.30 4.70
N ARG A 36 3.59 17.17 4.50
CA ARG A 36 2.40 16.86 3.71
C ARG A 36 2.07 17.99 2.76
N VAL A 37 1.41 17.64 1.67
CA VAL A 37 0.85 18.58 0.72
C VAL A 37 -0.57 18.17 0.33
N SER A 38 -1.48 19.14 0.26
CA SER A 38 -2.80 19.00 -0.33
C SER A 38 -2.93 20.00 -1.47
N TYR A 39 -3.37 19.56 -2.62
CA TYR A 39 -3.56 20.40 -3.79
C TYR A 39 -4.86 20.04 -4.52
N PRO A 40 -5.48 21.02 -5.19
CA PRO A 40 -6.66 20.76 -6.00
C PRO A 40 -6.36 19.73 -7.10
N ILE A 41 -7.28 18.80 -7.32
CA ILE A 41 -7.07 17.70 -8.26
C ILE A 41 -6.80 18.18 -9.71
N TYR A 42 -7.32 19.34 -10.08
CA TYR A 42 -7.10 19.93 -11.41
C TYR A 42 -5.67 20.49 -11.60
N HIS A 43 -4.83 20.53 -10.56
CA HIS A 43 -3.42 20.81 -10.71
C HIS A 43 -2.64 19.66 -11.39
N ILE A 44 -3.20 18.47 -11.41
CA ILE A 44 -2.64 17.31 -12.10
C ILE A 44 -3.05 17.39 -13.55
N GLU A 45 -2.10 17.52 -14.46
CA GLU A 45 -2.36 17.68 -15.89
C GLU A 45 -2.87 16.39 -16.53
N ASN A 46 -2.31 15.25 -16.12
CA ASN A 46 -2.64 13.93 -16.66
C ASN A 46 -3.70 13.20 -15.82
N ILE A 47 -4.86 13.84 -15.63
CA ILE A 47 -5.98 13.26 -14.88
C ILE A 47 -7.07 12.78 -15.81
N VAL A 48 -7.74 11.68 -15.42
CA VAL A 48 -8.90 11.14 -16.14
C VAL A 48 -10.09 12.11 -16.05
N LYS A 49 -10.76 12.34 -17.16
CA LYS A 49 -11.95 13.20 -17.23
C LYS A 49 -13.18 12.37 -17.63
N PRO A 50 -14.36 12.62 -17.02
CA PRO A 50 -14.63 13.61 -15.97
C PRO A 50 -14.04 13.19 -14.61
N ILE A 51 -13.49 14.13 -13.85
CA ILE A 51 -12.72 13.92 -12.63
C ILE A 51 -13.52 13.17 -11.53
N SER A 52 -14.84 13.39 -11.47
CA SER A 52 -15.69 12.86 -10.40
C SER A 52 -16.31 11.49 -10.71
N LYS A 53 -15.97 10.86 -11.83
CA LYS A 53 -16.52 9.57 -12.24
C LYS A 53 -15.41 8.60 -12.60
N GLY A 54 -15.59 7.34 -12.19
CA GLY A 54 -14.72 6.23 -12.55
C GLY A 54 -15.52 4.94 -12.72
N PRO A 55 -15.01 3.96 -13.48
CA PRO A 55 -15.59 2.61 -13.52
C PRO A 55 -15.39 1.88 -12.20
N HIS A 56 -15.95 0.68 -12.08
CA HIS A 56 -15.60 -0.22 -10.99
C HIS A 56 -14.11 -0.63 -11.08
N ALA A 57 -13.48 -0.76 -9.93
CA ALA A 57 -12.11 -1.26 -9.85
C ALA A 57 -12.06 -2.71 -10.39
N GLN A 58 -11.07 -2.98 -11.22
CA GLN A 58 -10.79 -4.32 -11.74
C GLN A 58 -9.69 -5.03 -10.93
N GLN A 59 -8.81 -4.28 -10.31
CA GLN A 59 -7.76 -4.78 -9.43
C GLN A 59 -7.86 -4.10 -8.06
N VAL A 60 -7.70 -4.90 -7.01
CA VAL A 60 -7.55 -4.44 -5.63
C VAL A 60 -6.13 -4.77 -5.19
N ILE A 61 -5.35 -3.76 -4.87
CA ILE A 61 -3.95 -3.90 -4.47
C ILE A 61 -3.82 -3.56 -3.00
N PHE A 62 -3.50 -4.57 -2.18
CA PHE A 62 -3.12 -4.37 -0.79
C PHE A 62 -1.61 -4.10 -0.73
N LEU A 63 -1.23 -2.97 -0.18
CA LEU A 63 0.18 -2.67 0.07
C LEU A 63 0.55 -3.14 1.48
N SER A 64 1.54 -3.99 1.57
CA SER A 64 2.16 -4.41 2.81
C SER A 64 3.62 -3.96 2.86
N ALA A 65 4.15 -3.76 4.05
CA ALA A 65 5.58 -3.54 4.24
C ALA A 65 6.07 -4.57 5.26
N ASP A 66 6.49 -5.73 4.75
CA ASP A 66 6.99 -6.81 5.58
C ASP A 66 8.39 -6.45 6.12
N ALA A 67 8.49 -6.33 7.45
CA ALA A 67 9.75 -6.04 8.13
C ALA A 67 10.65 -7.28 8.32
N PHE A 68 10.11 -8.48 8.12
CA PHE A 68 10.81 -9.74 8.40
C PHE A 68 11.27 -10.50 7.15
N GLY A 69 10.82 -10.08 5.97
CA GLY A 69 11.17 -10.73 4.71
C GLY A 69 10.50 -12.10 4.50
N VAL A 70 9.31 -12.29 5.05
CA VAL A 70 8.53 -13.54 4.95
C VAL A 70 7.65 -13.55 3.71
N LEU A 71 7.09 -12.38 3.35
CA LEU A 71 6.19 -12.26 2.22
C LEU A 71 6.94 -12.15 0.89
N PRO A 72 6.45 -12.81 -0.17
CA PRO A 72 6.99 -12.60 -1.51
C PRO A 72 6.70 -11.17 -2.00
N PRO A 73 7.39 -10.72 -3.05
CA PRO A 73 7.15 -9.39 -3.63
C PRO A 73 5.71 -9.14 -4.06
N VAL A 74 5.03 -10.17 -4.55
CA VAL A 74 3.62 -10.11 -4.94
C VAL A 74 2.94 -11.45 -4.74
N SER A 75 1.68 -11.42 -4.32
CA SER A 75 0.80 -12.59 -4.22
C SER A 75 -0.54 -12.30 -4.88
N ILE A 76 -1.07 -13.27 -5.62
CA ILE A 76 -2.46 -13.27 -6.09
C ILE A 76 -3.29 -13.87 -4.97
N LEU A 77 -4.35 -13.19 -4.56
CA LEU A 77 -5.19 -13.60 -3.44
C LEU A 77 -6.53 -14.15 -3.93
N ASN A 78 -6.95 -15.27 -3.36
CA ASN A 78 -8.35 -15.70 -3.48
C ASN A 78 -9.25 -14.87 -2.55
N PRO A 79 -10.60 -14.98 -2.64
CA PRO A 79 -11.51 -14.17 -1.82
C PRO A 79 -11.26 -14.29 -0.31
N GLU A 80 -11.02 -15.49 0.20
CA GLU A 80 -10.78 -15.75 1.63
C GLU A 80 -9.44 -15.13 2.08
N GLN A 81 -8.41 -15.24 1.26
CA GLN A 81 -7.12 -14.60 1.51
C GLN A 81 -7.22 -13.07 1.47
N ALA A 82 -7.96 -12.53 0.50
CA ALA A 82 -8.22 -11.10 0.42
C ALA A 82 -8.95 -10.59 1.67
N GLN A 83 -9.96 -11.33 2.15
CA GLN A 83 -10.66 -11.04 3.39
C GLN A 83 -9.72 -11.03 4.60
N TYR A 84 -8.88 -12.06 4.71
CA TYR A 84 -7.92 -12.20 5.81
C TYR A 84 -6.91 -11.04 5.83
N TYR A 85 -6.28 -10.73 4.70
CA TYR A 85 -5.30 -9.65 4.62
C TYR A 85 -5.94 -8.28 4.85
N PHE A 86 -7.15 -8.07 4.37
CA PHE A 86 -7.90 -6.85 4.62
C PHE A 86 -8.24 -6.69 6.12
N LEU A 87 -8.74 -7.75 6.76
CA LEU A 87 -9.02 -7.75 8.20
C LEU A 87 -7.78 -7.53 9.05
N SER A 88 -6.67 -8.18 8.72
CA SER A 88 -5.43 -8.02 9.47
C SER A 88 -4.81 -6.64 9.28
N GLY A 89 -4.90 -6.08 8.06
CA GLY A 89 -4.28 -4.80 7.73
C GLY A 89 -2.79 -4.77 8.07
N PHE A 90 -2.09 -5.88 7.82
CA PHE A 90 -0.67 -6.02 8.16
C PHE A 90 0.20 -5.09 7.31
N THR A 91 0.97 -4.25 7.98
CA THR A 91 1.94 -3.36 7.37
C THR A 91 3.07 -3.05 8.36
N ALA A 92 3.95 -2.14 8.02
CA ALA A 92 4.94 -1.61 8.95
C ALA A 92 4.90 -0.09 8.99
N LYS A 93 5.06 0.48 10.19
CA LYS A 93 5.37 1.88 10.35
C LYS A 93 6.83 2.07 9.92
N LEU A 94 7.04 2.98 9.00
CA LEU A 94 8.37 3.31 8.51
C LEU A 94 8.89 4.59 9.17
N ALA A 95 10.20 4.73 9.24
CA ALA A 95 10.82 5.96 9.74
C ALA A 95 10.30 7.18 8.97
N GLY A 96 9.95 8.24 9.69
CA GLY A 96 9.40 9.48 9.10
C GLY A 96 7.91 9.46 8.78
N THR A 97 7.18 8.35 9.04
CA THR A 97 5.72 8.30 8.85
C THR A 97 4.94 8.78 10.08
N GLU A 98 5.51 8.55 11.26
CA GLU A 98 4.97 9.01 12.55
C GLU A 98 6.11 9.56 13.41
N ARG A 99 5.80 10.51 14.27
CA ARG A 99 6.77 11.08 15.20
C ARG A 99 7.30 10.01 16.16
N GLY A 100 8.62 9.89 16.26
CA GLY A 100 9.29 8.94 17.15
C GLY A 100 9.49 7.54 16.57
N ILE A 101 9.06 7.28 15.33
CA ILE A 101 9.34 6.02 14.64
C ILE A 101 10.67 6.16 13.88
N THR A 102 11.71 5.52 14.39
CA THR A 102 13.08 5.54 13.83
C THR A 102 13.42 4.28 13.07
N GLU A 103 12.72 3.17 13.37
CA GLU A 103 12.94 1.87 12.75
C GLU A 103 11.61 1.28 12.24
N PRO A 104 11.66 0.40 11.22
CA PRO A 104 10.47 -0.29 10.73
C PRO A 104 9.85 -1.14 11.83
N THR A 105 8.61 -0.83 12.19
CA THR A 105 7.88 -1.52 13.26
C THR A 105 6.63 -2.18 12.68
N PRO A 106 6.46 -3.52 12.81
CA PRO A 106 5.26 -4.20 12.37
C PRO A 106 4.03 -3.60 13.03
N THR A 107 2.97 -3.42 12.27
CA THR A 107 1.70 -2.91 12.78
C THR A 107 0.52 -3.58 12.08
N PHE A 108 -0.60 -3.60 12.78
CA PHE A 108 -1.86 -4.11 12.26
C PHE A 108 -2.90 -3.00 12.38
N SER A 109 -3.58 -2.70 11.27
CA SER A 109 -4.65 -1.73 11.24
C SER A 109 -5.83 -2.34 10.50
N ALA A 110 -6.82 -2.84 11.24
CA ALA A 110 -7.97 -3.52 10.64
C ALA A 110 -8.54 -2.75 9.45
N CYS A 111 -8.73 -3.43 8.33
CA CYS A 111 -9.17 -2.86 7.06
C CYS A 111 -8.29 -1.70 6.55
N PHE A 112 -7.02 -1.63 6.97
CA PHE A 112 -6.08 -0.53 6.70
C PHE A 112 -6.58 0.85 7.16
N GLY A 113 -7.54 0.89 8.07
CA GLY A 113 -8.18 2.13 8.52
C GLY A 113 -8.88 1.99 9.85
N ALA A 114 -8.31 1.26 10.81
CA ALA A 114 -8.94 0.96 12.10
C ALA A 114 -9.53 2.18 12.81
N ALA A 115 -8.85 3.33 12.72
CA ALA A 115 -9.29 4.58 13.35
C ALA A 115 -10.58 5.17 12.71
N PHE A 116 -10.96 4.72 11.53
CA PHE A 116 -12.11 5.25 10.77
C PHE A 116 -13.30 4.29 10.72
N LEU A 117 -13.17 3.08 11.30
CA LEU A 117 -14.23 2.08 11.26
C LEU A 117 -15.33 2.43 12.27
N SER A 118 -16.56 2.55 11.79
CA SER A 118 -17.76 2.75 12.61
C SER A 118 -18.52 1.44 12.92
N LEU A 119 -18.24 0.39 12.14
CA LEU A 119 -18.80 -0.95 12.32
C LEU A 119 -17.68 -1.95 12.65
N HIS A 120 -18.06 -3.17 13.04
CA HIS A 120 -17.09 -4.23 13.24
C HIS A 120 -16.32 -4.53 11.94
N PRO A 121 -14.98 -4.72 11.98
CA PRO A 121 -14.15 -4.90 10.79
C PRO A 121 -14.62 -5.98 9.83
N THR A 122 -15.20 -7.06 10.35
CA THR A 122 -15.73 -8.17 9.52
C THR A 122 -16.80 -7.71 8.54
N LYS A 123 -17.61 -6.70 8.88
CA LYS A 123 -18.65 -6.17 7.99
C LYS A 123 -18.05 -5.52 6.74
N TYR A 124 -16.94 -4.81 6.92
CA TYR A 124 -16.22 -4.21 5.80
C TYR A 124 -15.56 -5.27 4.92
N ALA A 125 -15.00 -6.32 5.54
CA ALA A 125 -14.34 -7.39 4.82
C ALA A 125 -15.32 -8.27 4.03
N GLU A 126 -16.49 -8.59 4.61
CA GLU A 126 -17.59 -9.27 3.92
C GLU A 126 -18.07 -8.48 2.70
N GLU A 127 -18.25 -7.16 2.86
CA GLU A 127 -18.71 -6.29 1.78
C GLU A 127 -17.65 -6.13 0.68
N LEU A 128 -16.36 -6.08 1.03
CA LEU A 128 -15.28 -6.08 0.04
C LEU A 128 -15.33 -7.33 -0.84
N VAL A 129 -15.37 -8.52 -0.24
CA VAL A 129 -15.41 -9.79 -0.97
C VAL A 129 -16.65 -9.86 -1.86
N LYS A 130 -17.82 -9.53 -1.32
CA LYS A 130 -19.07 -9.49 -2.09
C LYS A 130 -18.99 -8.57 -3.30
N LYS A 131 -18.34 -7.40 -3.17
CA LYS A 131 -18.14 -6.49 -4.29
C LYS A 131 -17.14 -7.02 -5.30
N MET A 132 -16.06 -7.62 -4.84
CA MET A 132 -15.08 -8.25 -5.72
C MET A 132 -15.71 -9.37 -6.55
N GLU A 133 -16.47 -10.27 -5.94
CA GLU A 133 -17.19 -11.35 -6.64
C GLU A 133 -18.18 -10.79 -7.66
N LYS A 134 -18.95 -9.75 -7.28
CA LYS A 134 -19.92 -9.12 -8.18
C LYS A 134 -19.27 -8.46 -9.40
N THR A 135 -18.09 -7.88 -9.25
CA THR A 135 -17.41 -7.13 -10.32
C THR A 135 -16.36 -7.96 -11.07
N GLY A 136 -15.99 -9.13 -10.54
CA GLY A 136 -14.87 -9.92 -11.06
C GLY A 136 -13.50 -9.32 -10.75
N ALA A 137 -13.42 -8.41 -9.77
CA ALA A 137 -12.15 -7.76 -9.41
C ALA A 137 -11.19 -8.78 -8.78
N LYS A 138 -9.92 -8.73 -9.19
CA LYS A 138 -8.85 -9.55 -8.64
C LYS A 138 -8.14 -8.82 -7.51
N ALA A 139 -7.66 -9.57 -6.52
CA ALA A 139 -6.90 -9.03 -5.39
C ALA A 139 -5.44 -9.47 -5.43
N TYR A 140 -4.56 -8.52 -5.11
CA TYR A 140 -3.11 -8.73 -5.04
C TYR A 140 -2.58 -8.16 -3.73
N LEU A 141 -1.62 -8.86 -3.13
CA LEU A 141 -0.82 -8.34 -2.03
C LEU A 141 0.56 -7.98 -2.58
N VAL A 142 0.97 -6.74 -2.45
CA VAL A 142 2.27 -6.25 -2.90
C VAL A 142 3.11 -5.87 -1.69
N ASN A 143 4.25 -6.54 -1.53
CA ASN A 143 5.19 -6.27 -0.46
C ASN A 143 6.13 -5.14 -0.86
N THR A 144 6.09 -4.04 -0.13
CA THR A 144 6.97 -2.88 -0.29
C THR A 144 8.10 -2.83 0.76
N GLY A 145 8.17 -3.84 1.62
CA GLY A 145 9.14 -3.98 2.70
C GLY A 145 10.41 -4.73 2.28
N TRP A 146 10.78 -5.71 3.07
CA TRP A 146 12.00 -6.49 2.87
C TRP A 146 11.71 -7.85 2.23
N ASN A 147 12.68 -8.38 1.52
CA ASN A 147 12.67 -9.73 1.00
C ASN A 147 13.39 -10.69 1.97
N GLY A 148 13.32 -12.01 1.68
CA GLY A 148 13.94 -13.05 2.50
C GLY A 148 15.47 -12.98 2.63
N THR A 149 16.15 -12.09 1.89
CA THR A 149 17.60 -11.83 2.04
C THR A 149 17.89 -10.61 2.90
N GLY A 150 16.89 -10.00 3.52
CA GLY A 150 17.03 -8.78 4.32
C GLY A 150 17.22 -7.51 3.49
N LYS A 151 17.04 -7.58 2.17
CA LYS A 151 17.10 -6.42 1.28
C LYS A 151 15.71 -5.83 1.06
N ARG A 152 15.59 -4.51 1.19
CA ARG A 152 14.34 -3.82 0.90
C ARG A 152 14.01 -3.86 -0.58
N ILE A 153 12.75 -4.16 -0.90
CA ILE A 153 12.20 -4.12 -2.26
C ILE A 153 12.24 -2.68 -2.75
N SER A 154 12.82 -2.45 -3.92
CA SER A 154 12.97 -1.09 -4.44
C SER A 154 11.65 -0.52 -4.95
N ILE A 155 11.54 0.81 -4.96
CA ILE A 155 10.38 1.49 -5.58
C ILE A 155 10.28 1.14 -7.07
N ARG A 156 11.39 0.92 -7.74
CA ARG A 156 11.42 0.51 -9.16
C ARG A 156 10.78 -0.86 -9.33
N ASP A 157 11.14 -1.83 -8.49
CA ASP A 157 10.58 -3.18 -8.55
C ASP A 157 9.08 -3.16 -8.20
N THR A 158 8.70 -2.41 -7.16
CA THR A 158 7.29 -2.22 -6.79
C THR A 158 6.47 -1.64 -7.93
N ARG A 159 6.98 -0.63 -8.63
CA ARG A 159 6.31 -0.04 -9.79
C ARG A 159 6.19 -1.03 -10.93
N GLY A 160 7.25 -1.79 -11.23
CA GLY A 160 7.20 -2.83 -12.24
C GLY A 160 6.16 -3.92 -11.95
N ILE A 161 5.99 -4.29 -10.68
CA ILE A 161 4.94 -5.22 -10.23
C ILE A 161 3.55 -4.62 -10.48
N ILE A 162 3.35 -3.35 -10.10
CA ILE A 162 2.07 -2.66 -10.31
C ILE A 162 1.74 -2.55 -11.80
N ASP A 163 2.72 -2.18 -12.63
CA ASP A 163 2.53 -2.13 -14.09
C ASP A 163 2.13 -3.50 -14.64
N ALA A 164 2.78 -4.59 -14.18
CA ALA A 164 2.44 -5.95 -14.58
C ALA A 164 1.05 -6.42 -14.08
N ILE A 165 0.56 -5.89 -12.96
CA ILE A 165 -0.82 -6.12 -12.50
C ILE A 165 -1.79 -5.38 -13.42
N LEU A 166 -1.50 -4.14 -13.77
CA LEU A 166 -2.39 -3.30 -14.56
C LEU A 166 -2.51 -3.77 -16.01
N ASP A 167 -1.43 -4.26 -16.61
CA ASP A 167 -1.43 -4.80 -17.98
C ASP A 167 -1.81 -6.28 -18.06
N GLY A 168 -1.97 -6.96 -16.91
CA GLY A 168 -2.35 -8.36 -16.79
C GLY A 168 -1.23 -9.35 -17.10
N SER A 169 0.01 -8.91 -17.32
CA SER A 169 1.15 -9.80 -17.56
C SER A 169 1.51 -10.64 -16.33
N ILE A 170 1.23 -10.14 -15.13
CA ILE A 170 1.44 -10.87 -13.87
C ILE A 170 0.69 -12.20 -13.81
N ASP A 171 -0.49 -12.28 -14.41
CA ASP A 171 -1.33 -13.48 -14.41
C ASP A 171 -0.74 -14.61 -15.28
N LYS A 172 0.21 -14.29 -16.16
CA LYS A 172 0.91 -15.24 -17.02
C LYS A 172 2.23 -15.72 -16.43
N ALA A 173 2.67 -15.11 -15.33
CA ALA A 173 3.92 -15.48 -14.67
C ALA A 173 3.77 -16.85 -13.97
N PRO A 174 4.84 -17.66 -13.92
CA PRO A 174 4.84 -18.87 -13.11
C PRO A 174 4.53 -18.55 -11.65
N THR A 175 3.60 -19.26 -11.06
CA THR A 175 3.21 -19.10 -9.66
C THR A 175 3.62 -20.32 -8.84
N CYS A 176 3.91 -20.11 -7.55
CA CYS A 176 4.06 -21.17 -6.58
C CYS A 176 3.07 -20.97 -5.42
N LEU A 177 2.67 -22.05 -4.77
CA LEU A 177 1.88 -21.95 -3.55
C LEU A 177 2.76 -21.51 -2.41
N LEU A 178 2.34 -20.45 -1.72
CA LEU A 178 2.98 -20.00 -0.50
C LEU A 178 2.27 -20.63 0.69
N TYR A 179 2.98 -21.49 1.41
CA TYR A 179 2.52 -22.06 2.67
C TYR A 179 2.88 -21.10 3.80
N THR A 180 1.92 -20.31 4.26
CA THR A 180 2.11 -19.34 5.35
C THR A 180 2.05 -19.97 6.75
N SER A 181 1.65 -21.25 6.84
CA SER A 181 1.66 -22.01 8.09
C SER A 181 2.26 -23.38 7.83
N PRO A 182 3.12 -23.90 8.72
CA PRO A 182 3.56 -25.28 8.61
C PRO A 182 2.33 -26.19 8.69
N SER A 183 2.18 -27.09 7.70
CA SER A 183 1.09 -28.06 7.73
C SER A 183 1.25 -28.98 8.96
N PRO A 184 0.19 -29.59 9.46
CA PRO A 184 0.32 -30.60 10.52
C PRO A 184 1.31 -31.73 10.18
N ARG A 185 1.55 -31.98 8.88
CA ARG A 185 2.56 -32.95 8.40
C ARG A 185 4.00 -32.45 8.60
N ASP A 186 4.23 -31.14 8.49
CA ASP A 186 5.58 -30.56 8.64
C ASP A 186 6.05 -30.58 10.10
N ARG A 187 5.11 -30.60 11.06
CA ARG A 187 5.42 -30.76 12.50
C ARG A 187 5.89 -32.17 12.86
N SER A 188 5.57 -33.18 12.06
CA SER A 188 5.96 -34.58 12.30
C SER A 188 7.36 -34.90 11.79
N LEU A 189 7.96 -34.07 10.95
CA LEU A 189 9.30 -34.27 10.39
C LEU A 189 10.41 -33.55 11.16
N SER A 190 10.07 -32.77 12.19
CA SER A 190 11.02 -32.04 13.04
C SER A 190 11.31 -32.73 14.39
N ARG A 191 11.25 -34.06 14.44
CA ARG A 191 11.69 -34.88 15.59
C ARG A 191 12.86 -35.76 15.20
#